data_6094e293582e926a5fea4f505172406b
#
_entry.id   6094e293582e926a5fea4f505172406b
#
_cell.length_a   1.000
_cell.length_b   1.000
_cell.length_c   1.000
_cell.angle_alpha   90.00
_cell.angle_beta   90.00
_cell.angle_gamma   90.00
#
_symmetry.space_group_name_H-M   'P 1'
#
loop_
_entity.id
_entity.type
_entity.pdbx_description
1 polymer ?
#
loop_
_entity_poly.entity_id
_entity_poly.type
_entity_poly.pdbx_seq_one_letter_code
_entity_poly.pdbx_strand_id
1 'polypeptide(L)'
;MQILVTSASGANGDGYGSLLSFSLDGTPRGTFSTDPRITDPRGLSVSADRRLLYVNSGSDRILALDATGNVVRDTGEIPGLNAGGGNLAPNGRYLVGMRSARTIVAVDADLAGAPQNVLPAGIVPFPRGFASAEDGTLYLASGIGPEGEGENSIAVFDAEGTPLALRFITDDAVSPLDLAIAPNGNIIVSSEFPFRAPDAVTSIREYDRSTGSLVRVFAPPSGVGFHQPRGLRFGPDGHLYCVARDNVMAFDFADGRFLGSVVEMPRLNGQAVVFFPLRTD
;
A
#
# COMPACT_ATOMS: atom_id res chain seq x y z
N MET A 1 0.43 20.49 3.71
CA MET A 1 0.42 19.01 3.61
C MET A 1 -0.36 18.44 4.75
N GLN A 2 -0.98 17.29 4.54
CA GLN A 2 -1.70 16.49 5.53
C GLN A 2 -1.38 15.02 5.33
N ILE A 3 -1.58 14.21 6.36
CA ILE A 3 -1.52 12.77 6.30
C ILE A 3 -2.93 12.26 6.03
N LEU A 4 -3.10 11.42 5.02
CA LEU A 4 -4.35 10.71 4.76
C LEU A 4 -4.13 9.23 4.98
N VAL A 5 -5.08 8.60 5.67
CA VAL A 5 -5.03 7.17 6.03
C VAL A 5 -6.36 6.53 5.66
N THR A 6 -6.32 5.41 4.94
CA THR A 6 -7.50 4.58 4.77
C THR A 6 -7.70 3.71 6.00
N SER A 7 -8.93 3.71 6.50
CA SER A 7 -9.38 2.90 7.63
C SER A 7 -10.42 1.91 7.13
N ALA A 8 -10.04 0.64 7.05
CA ALA A 8 -10.96 -0.41 6.61
C ALA A 8 -11.89 -0.84 7.74
N SER A 9 -13.18 -1.03 7.44
CA SER A 9 -14.12 -1.58 8.43
C SER A 9 -13.81 -3.06 8.75
N GLY A 10 -13.29 -3.81 7.75
CA GLY A 10 -12.97 -5.22 7.90
C GLY A 10 -14.19 -6.10 8.18
N ALA A 11 -13.98 -7.42 8.18
CA ALA A 11 -15.05 -8.40 8.46
C ALA A 11 -15.62 -8.29 9.88
N ASN A 12 -14.86 -7.72 10.81
CA ASN A 12 -15.25 -7.58 12.23
C ASN A 12 -15.77 -6.16 12.56
N GLY A 13 -15.87 -5.25 11.60
CA GLY A 13 -16.29 -3.87 11.84
C GLY A 13 -15.30 -3.06 12.70
N ASP A 14 -14.01 -3.39 12.66
CA ASP A 14 -13.00 -2.85 13.56
C ASP A 14 -12.56 -1.42 13.22
N GLY A 15 -12.68 -1.00 11.94
CA GLY A 15 -12.25 0.32 11.48
C GLY A 15 -13.41 1.26 11.21
N TYR A 16 -13.07 2.43 10.68
CA TYR A 16 -14.04 3.49 10.40
C TYR A 16 -14.70 3.37 9.01
N GLY A 17 -14.20 2.49 8.14
CA GLY A 17 -14.70 2.31 6.77
C GLY A 17 -14.54 3.56 5.90
N SER A 18 -13.58 4.44 6.23
CA SER A 18 -13.47 5.78 5.65
C SER A 18 -12.03 6.22 5.40
N LEU A 19 -11.89 7.35 4.72
CA LEU A 19 -10.61 8.02 4.51
C LEU A 19 -10.45 9.13 5.56
N LEU A 20 -9.47 8.98 6.44
CA LEU A 20 -9.21 9.87 7.56
C LEU A 20 -8.07 10.85 7.23
N SER A 21 -8.17 12.05 7.78
CA SER A 21 -7.20 13.13 7.64
C SER A 21 -6.59 13.52 8.98
N PHE A 22 -5.28 13.78 8.96
CA PHE A 22 -4.49 14.23 10.10
C PHE A 22 -3.55 15.36 9.66
N SER A 23 -3.20 16.25 10.58
CA SER A 23 -2.07 17.16 10.38
C SER A 23 -0.74 16.39 10.37
N LEU A 24 0.36 17.05 9.99
CA LEU A 24 1.68 16.39 9.96
C LEU A 24 2.19 15.98 11.34
N ASP A 25 1.68 16.59 12.41
CA ASP A 25 1.95 16.22 13.80
C ASP A 25 1.00 15.13 14.33
N GLY A 26 0.13 14.56 13.47
CA GLY A 26 -0.78 13.49 13.81
C GLY A 26 -2.12 13.91 14.43
N THR A 27 -2.37 15.22 14.61
CA THR A 27 -3.66 15.69 15.14
C THR A 27 -4.79 15.33 14.18
N PRO A 28 -5.86 14.64 14.62
CA PRO A 28 -6.99 14.28 13.78
C PRO A 28 -7.71 15.52 13.23
N ARG A 29 -8.07 15.47 11.95
CA ARG A 29 -8.86 16.48 11.24
C ARG A 29 -10.24 15.97 10.84
N GLY A 30 -10.51 14.68 11.08
CA GLY A 30 -11.77 14.02 10.75
C GLY A 30 -11.72 13.25 9.42
N THR A 31 -12.91 13.00 8.87
CA THR A 31 -13.06 12.31 7.59
C THR A 31 -12.71 13.24 6.44
N PHE A 32 -11.81 12.82 5.54
CA PHE A 32 -11.39 13.63 4.40
C PHE A 32 -12.47 13.74 3.32
N SER A 33 -13.22 12.67 3.10
CA SER A 33 -14.35 12.67 2.14
C SER A 33 -15.51 11.87 2.72
N THR A 34 -16.71 12.40 2.55
CA THR A 34 -17.98 11.76 2.95
C THR A 34 -18.75 11.19 1.76
N ASP A 35 -18.10 11.07 0.59
CA ASP A 35 -18.73 10.51 -0.60
C ASP A 35 -19.13 9.04 -0.34
N PRO A 36 -20.40 8.66 -0.54
CA PRO A 36 -20.90 7.32 -0.21
C PRO A 36 -20.31 6.21 -1.07
N ARG A 37 -19.60 6.55 -2.17
CA ARG A 37 -18.87 5.58 -2.97
C ARG A 37 -17.56 5.13 -2.32
N ILE A 38 -17.08 5.85 -1.30
CA ILE A 38 -15.89 5.47 -0.52
C ILE A 38 -16.35 4.56 0.61
N THR A 39 -16.26 3.26 0.38
CA THR A 39 -16.59 2.22 1.36
C THR A 39 -15.40 1.32 1.57
N ASP A 40 -15.05 1.02 2.81
CA ASP A 40 -13.95 0.11 3.15
C ASP A 40 -12.66 0.38 2.32
N PRO A 41 -12.15 1.64 2.27
CA PRO A 41 -11.07 2.01 1.38
C PRO A 41 -9.76 1.34 1.80
N ARG A 42 -8.95 0.92 0.80
CA ARG A 42 -7.72 0.17 1.05
C ARG A 42 -6.48 0.84 0.46
N GLY A 43 -6.35 0.89 -0.86
CA GLY A 43 -5.20 1.49 -1.53
C GLY A 43 -5.32 3.01 -1.65
N LEU A 44 -4.21 3.72 -1.50
CA LEU A 44 -4.08 5.16 -1.75
C LEU A 44 -2.88 5.44 -2.64
N SER A 45 -3.02 6.39 -3.56
CA SER A 45 -1.91 6.96 -4.30
C SER A 45 -2.19 8.42 -4.68
N VAL A 46 -1.15 9.20 -4.90
CA VAL A 46 -1.23 10.61 -5.26
C VAL A 46 -0.76 10.77 -6.70
N SER A 47 -1.48 11.57 -7.51
CA SER A 47 -1.06 11.90 -8.87
C SER A 47 0.30 12.59 -8.88
N ALA A 48 1.04 12.49 -10.00
CA ALA A 48 2.38 13.07 -10.13
C ALA A 48 2.39 14.59 -9.90
N ASP A 49 1.34 15.29 -10.35
CA ASP A 49 1.14 16.73 -10.12
C ASP A 49 0.58 17.07 -8.74
N ARG A 50 0.32 16.04 -7.91
CA ARG A 50 -0.23 16.13 -6.56
C ARG A 50 -1.61 16.80 -6.44
N ARG A 51 -2.39 16.81 -7.52
CA ARG A 51 -3.74 17.39 -7.54
C ARG A 51 -4.84 16.39 -7.26
N LEU A 52 -4.59 15.12 -7.55
CA LEU A 52 -5.56 14.04 -7.37
C LEU A 52 -5.07 13.00 -6.38
N LEU A 53 -6.00 12.49 -5.60
CA LEU A 53 -5.84 11.35 -4.73
C LEU A 53 -6.64 10.18 -5.30
N TYR A 54 -5.97 9.09 -5.63
CA TYR A 54 -6.62 7.84 -6.03
C TYR A 54 -6.91 6.99 -4.80
N VAL A 55 -8.14 6.46 -4.75
CA VAL A 55 -8.64 5.63 -3.65
C VAL A 55 -9.24 4.36 -4.22
N ASN A 56 -8.77 3.21 -3.75
CA ASN A 56 -9.43 1.94 -4.02
C ASN A 56 -10.53 1.73 -2.99
N SER A 57 -11.78 1.76 -3.45
CA SER A 57 -12.94 1.52 -2.61
C SER A 57 -13.33 0.05 -2.58
N GLY A 58 -13.82 -0.41 -1.43
CA GLY A 58 -14.38 -1.75 -1.26
C GLY A 58 -15.66 -2.01 -2.06
N SER A 59 -16.25 -0.96 -2.67
CA SER A 59 -17.35 -1.07 -3.63
C SER A 59 -16.89 -1.44 -5.05
N ASP A 60 -15.73 -2.05 -5.18
CA ASP A 60 -15.13 -2.45 -6.46
C ASP A 60 -14.94 -1.28 -7.44
N ARG A 61 -14.55 -0.11 -6.93
CA ARG A 61 -14.32 1.12 -7.68
C ARG A 61 -12.94 1.71 -7.38
N ILE A 62 -12.43 2.43 -8.36
CA ILE A 62 -11.30 3.34 -8.18
C ILE A 62 -11.84 4.75 -8.34
N LEU A 63 -11.59 5.59 -7.34
CA LEU A 63 -12.06 6.96 -7.30
C LEU A 63 -10.86 7.91 -7.34
N ALA A 64 -10.98 9.04 -8.02
CA ALA A 64 -10.02 10.13 -7.91
C ALA A 64 -10.70 11.33 -7.23
N LEU A 65 -10.08 11.83 -6.17
CA LEU A 65 -10.56 12.95 -5.37
C LEU A 65 -9.65 14.16 -5.58
N ASP A 66 -10.25 15.33 -5.52
CA ASP A 66 -9.52 16.60 -5.45
C ASP A 66 -9.02 16.92 -4.02
N ALA A 67 -8.34 18.04 -3.86
CA ALA A 67 -7.80 18.49 -2.57
C ALA A 67 -8.87 18.85 -1.53
N THR A 68 -10.12 18.93 -1.93
CA THR A 68 -11.27 19.20 -1.04
C THR A 68 -12.01 17.93 -0.62
N GLY A 69 -11.60 16.77 -1.14
CA GLY A 69 -12.22 15.48 -0.85
C GLY A 69 -13.42 15.16 -1.74
N ASN A 70 -13.68 15.97 -2.79
CA ASN A 70 -14.72 15.67 -3.76
C ASN A 70 -14.25 14.63 -4.76
N VAL A 71 -15.09 13.64 -5.05
CA VAL A 71 -14.83 12.68 -6.13
C VAL A 71 -15.02 13.37 -7.47
N VAL A 72 -13.95 13.51 -8.23
CA VAL A 72 -13.94 14.16 -9.55
C VAL A 72 -13.87 13.15 -10.70
N ARG A 73 -13.49 11.88 -10.43
CA ARG A 73 -13.47 10.78 -11.40
C ARG A 73 -13.81 9.45 -10.71
N ASP A 74 -14.40 8.55 -11.47
CA ASP A 74 -14.88 7.25 -10.99
C ASP A 74 -14.82 6.25 -12.16
N THR A 75 -14.20 5.10 -11.96
CA THR A 75 -14.18 4.01 -12.97
C THR A 75 -15.55 3.38 -13.19
N GLY A 76 -16.53 3.65 -12.33
CA GLY A 76 -17.65 2.75 -12.18
C GLY A 76 -17.25 1.45 -11.49
N GLU A 77 -18.16 0.53 -11.36
CA GLU A 77 -17.91 -0.78 -10.79
C GLU A 77 -17.06 -1.62 -11.74
N ILE A 78 -15.96 -2.18 -11.22
CA ILE A 78 -15.09 -3.13 -11.91
C ILE A 78 -15.37 -4.51 -11.28
N PRO A 79 -16.17 -5.37 -11.92
CA PRO A 79 -16.60 -6.63 -11.32
C PRO A 79 -15.42 -7.48 -10.84
N GLY A 80 -15.44 -7.85 -9.56
CA GLY A 80 -14.41 -8.68 -8.96
C GLY A 80 -13.08 -7.98 -8.71
N LEU A 81 -13.05 -6.65 -8.68
CA LEU A 81 -11.84 -5.87 -8.38
C LEU A 81 -11.22 -6.31 -7.05
N ASN A 82 -12.03 -6.46 -6.00
CA ASN A 82 -11.54 -6.83 -4.66
C ASN A 82 -10.16 -6.22 -4.40
N ALA A 83 -10.10 -4.90 -4.55
CA ALA A 83 -8.85 -4.17 -4.66
C ALA A 83 -7.92 -4.40 -3.45
N GLY A 84 -6.66 -4.68 -3.77
CA GLY A 84 -5.55 -4.64 -2.83
C GLY A 84 -4.90 -3.26 -2.80
N GLY A 85 -3.55 -3.22 -2.83
CA GLY A 85 -2.78 -2.00 -3.00
C GLY A 85 -3.07 -1.31 -4.34
N GLY A 86 -2.77 -0.01 -4.40
CA GLY A 86 -2.82 0.77 -5.62
C GLY A 86 -1.63 1.73 -5.68
N ASN A 87 -1.06 1.91 -6.86
CA ASN A 87 0.08 2.79 -7.07
C ASN A 87 0.06 3.43 -8.45
N LEU A 88 0.56 4.66 -8.56
CA LEU A 88 0.79 5.30 -9.84
C LEU A 88 2.12 4.82 -10.41
N ALA A 89 2.09 4.23 -11.60
CA ALA A 89 3.28 3.78 -12.30
C ALA A 89 4.02 4.96 -12.95
N PRO A 90 5.33 4.82 -13.26
CA PRO A 90 6.11 5.88 -13.93
C PRO A 90 5.55 6.31 -15.28
N ASN A 91 4.86 5.43 -15.99
CA ASN A 91 4.18 5.72 -17.26
C ASN A 91 2.84 6.49 -17.10
N GLY A 92 2.50 6.89 -15.87
CA GLY A 92 1.31 7.67 -15.55
C GLY A 92 0.02 6.87 -15.40
N ARG A 93 0.06 5.54 -15.59
CA ARG A 93 -1.12 4.68 -15.37
C ARG A 93 -1.28 4.34 -13.88
N TYR A 94 -2.51 4.22 -13.43
CA TYR A 94 -2.80 3.76 -12.08
C TYR A 94 -2.93 2.24 -12.06
N LEU A 95 -2.06 1.59 -11.30
CA LEU A 95 -2.04 0.13 -11.14
C LEU A 95 -2.82 -0.28 -9.90
N VAL A 96 -3.56 -1.37 -9.99
CA VAL A 96 -4.35 -1.93 -8.88
C VAL A 96 -4.19 -3.45 -8.83
N GLY A 97 -3.92 -3.96 -7.64
CA GLY A 97 -3.94 -5.40 -7.41
C GLY A 97 -5.38 -5.93 -7.34
N MET A 98 -5.74 -6.85 -8.21
CA MET A 98 -6.99 -7.61 -8.18
C MET A 98 -6.77 -8.94 -7.47
N ARG A 99 -7.13 -9.03 -6.19
CA ARG A 99 -6.86 -10.23 -5.39
C ARG A 99 -7.64 -11.45 -5.86
N SER A 100 -8.90 -11.27 -6.25
CA SER A 100 -9.74 -12.38 -6.72
C SER A 100 -9.27 -12.95 -8.07
N ALA A 101 -8.83 -12.09 -8.98
CA ALA A 101 -8.31 -12.50 -10.29
C ALA A 101 -6.81 -12.86 -10.24
N ARG A 102 -6.14 -12.62 -9.11
CA ARG A 102 -4.70 -12.87 -8.91
C ARG A 102 -3.82 -12.20 -9.98
N THR A 103 -4.09 -10.92 -10.23
CA THR A 103 -3.39 -10.12 -11.25
C THR A 103 -3.25 -8.68 -10.80
N ILE A 104 -2.49 -7.91 -11.56
CA ILE A 104 -2.48 -6.45 -11.52
C ILE A 104 -3.13 -5.94 -12.80
N VAL A 105 -4.04 -4.99 -12.65
CA VAL A 105 -4.62 -4.24 -13.76
C VAL A 105 -4.14 -2.80 -13.74
N ALA A 106 -4.11 -2.18 -14.90
CA ALA A 106 -3.86 -0.76 -15.07
C ALA A 106 -5.10 -0.07 -15.61
N VAL A 107 -5.38 1.11 -15.08
CA VAL A 107 -6.35 2.07 -15.62
C VAL A 107 -5.62 3.36 -15.99
N ASP A 108 -6.13 4.11 -16.93
CA ASP A 108 -5.55 5.41 -17.26
C ASP A 108 -5.74 6.39 -16.10
N ALA A 109 -4.85 7.38 -15.97
CA ALA A 109 -4.88 8.33 -14.84
C ALA A 109 -6.17 9.18 -14.81
N ASP A 110 -6.90 9.28 -15.90
CA ASP A 110 -8.20 9.93 -15.94
C ASP A 110 -9.36 9.00 -15.51
N LEU A 111 -9.05 7.73 -15.20
CA LEU A 111 -9.99 6.66 -14.86
C LEU A 111 -11.02 6.38 -15.96
N ALA A 112 -10.71 6.76 -17.20
CA ALA A 112 -11.51 6.42 -18.38
C ALA A 112 -11.09 5.08 -18.98
N GLY A 113 -12.00 4.43 -19.64
CA GLY A 113 -11.74 3.16 -20.31
C GLY A 113 -11.76 1.93 -19.41
N ALA A 114 -11.65 0.77 -20.02
CA ALA A 114 -11.64 -0.50 -19.31
C ALA A 114 -10.26 -0.80 -18.70
N PRO A 115 -10.20 -1.42 -17.51
CA PRO A 115 -8.96 -1.91 -16.95
C PRO A 115 -8.25 -2.90 -17.89
N GLN A 116 -6.95 -2.83 -17.97
CA GLN A 116 -6.12 -3.71 -18.78
C GLN A 116 -5.20 -4.54 -17.88
N ASN A 117 -5.12 -5.84 -18.12
CA ASN A 117 -4.19 -6.69 -17.38
C ASN A 117 -2.74 -6.26 -17.66
N VAL A 118 -1.99 -6.03 -16.58
CA VAL A 118 -0.54 -5.82 -16.61
C VAL A 118 0.15 -7.17 -16.47
N LEU A 119 -0.36 -8.03 -15.59
CA LEU A 119 0.18 -9.36 -15.37
C LEU A 119 -0.83 -10.43 -15.82
N PRO A 120 -0.36 -11.60 -16.24
CA PRO A 120 -1.25 -12.75 -16.46
C PRO A 120 -2.01 -13.10 -15.19
N ALA A 121 -3.30 -13.42 -15.31
CA ALA A 121 -4.11 -13.85 -14.18
C ALA A 121 -3.57 -15.15 -13.56
N GLY A 122 -3.50 -15.20 -12.22
CA GLY A 122 -3.01 -16.37 -11.50
C GLY A 122 -1.49 -16.53 -11.50
N ILE A 123 -0.73 -15.55 -12.00
CA ILE A 123 0.75 -15.63 -12.07
C ILE A 123 1.39 -15.74 -10.68
N VAL A 124 0.76 -15.17 -9.66
CA VAL A 124 1.14 -15.34 -8.26
C VAL A 124 -0.04 -15.85 -7.45
N PRO A 125 0.18 -16.64 -6.40
CA PRO A 125 -0.89 -17.26 -5.62
C PRO A 125 -1.84 -16.27 -4.96
N PHE A 126 -1.28 -15.22 -4.32
CA PHE A 126 -2.07 -14.23 -3.59
C PHE A 126 -1.41 -12.84 -3.67
N PRO A 127 -1.70 -12.05 -4.72
CA PRO A 127 -1.15 -10.72 -4.87
C PRO A 127 -1.63 -9.79 -3.77
N ARG A 128 -0.68 -9.03 -3.19
CA ARG A 128 -0.94 -8.05 -2.13
C ARG A 128 -0.54 -6.65 -2.60
N GLY A 129 0.34 -5.96 -1.89
CA GLY A 129 0.91 -4.69 -2.31
C GLY A 129 2.00 -4.86 -3.36
N PHE A 130 2.35 -3.78 -4.02
CA PHE A 130 3.38 -3.75 -5.04
C PHE A 130 4.00 -2.35 -5.16
N ALA A 131 5.19 -2.30 -5.77
CA ALA A 131 5.87 -1.06 -6.09
C ALA A 131 6.46 -1.12 -7.51
N SER A 132 6.42 0.01 -8.21
CA SER A 132 7.08 0.18 -9.51
C SER A 132 8.33 1.04 -9.33
N ALA A 133 9.46 0.59 -9.85
CA ALA A 133 10.67 1.38 -9.94
C ALA A 133 10.61 2.34 -11.15
N GLU A 134 11.50 3.32 -11.19
CA GLU A 134 11.53 4.33 -12.27
C GLU A 134 11.75 3.73 -13.66
N ASP A 135 12.47 2.60 -13.75
CA ASP A 135 12.70 1.84 -14.98
C ASP A 135 11.49 0.98 -15.40
N GLY A 136 10.38 1.06 -14.67
CA GLY A 136 9.17 0.29 -14.91
C GLY A 136 9.17 -1.11 -14.30
N THR A 137 10.27 -1.58 -13.71
CA THR A 137 10.33 -2.87 -13.02
C THR A 137 9.27 -2.90 -11.91
N LEU A 138 8.45 -3.95 -11.88
CA LEU A 138 7.38 -4.14 -10.92
C LEU A 138 7.76 -5.21 -9.90
N TYR A 139 7.68 -4.87 -8.63
CA TYR A 139 7.85 -5.76 -7.48
C TYR A 139 6.50 -6.02 -6.84
N LEU A 140 6.15 -7.29 -6.67
CA LEU A 140 4.83 -7.70 -6.17
C LEU A 140 4.97 -8.61 -4.96
N ALA A 141 4.36 -8.21 -3.84
CA ALA A 141 4.20 -9.07 -2.69
C ALA A 141 3.21 -10.21 -3.01
N SER A 142 3.66 -11.43 -2.88
CA SER A 142 2.85 -12.64 -2.99
C SER A 142 2.78 -13.33 -1.64
N GLY A 143 1.58 -13.43 -1.09
CA GLY A 143 1.32 -14.16 0.15
C GLY A 143 0.93 -15.60 -0.10
N ILE A 144 0.70 -16.33 1.01
CA ILE A 144 0.06 -17.63 0.98
C ILE A 144 -1.43 -17.44 0.73
N GLY A 145 -1.99 -18.13 -0.25
CA GLY A 145 -3.39 -18.04 -0.62
C GLY A 145 -4.34 -18.65 0.42
N PRO A 146 -5.66 -18.43 0.28
CA PRO A 146 -6.67 -18.89 1.24
C PRO A 146 -6.68 -20.40 1.47
N GLU A 147 -6.36 -21.16 0.42
CA GLU A 147 -6.30 -22.63 0.46
C GLU A 147 -4.93 -23.16 0.90
N GLY A 148 -4.00 -22.28 1.26
CA GLY A 148 -2.64 -22.64 1.64
C GLY A 148 -1.69 -22.80 0.45
N GLU A 149 -2.14 -22.42 -0.73
CA GLU A 149 -1.31 -22.47 -1.93
C GLU A 149 -0.22 -21.38 -1.92
N GLY A 150 0.91 -21.68 -2.53
CA GLY A 150 2.05 -20.78 -2.65
C GLY A 150 2.82 -20.61 -1.34
N GLU A 151 3.62 -19.58 -1.32
CA GLU A 151 4.47 -19.19 -0.20
C GLU A 151 4.67 -17.67 -0.18
N ASN A 152 5.11 -17.14 0.94
CA ASN A 152 5.47 -15.73 1.03
C ASN A 152 6.71 -15.43 0.19
N SER A 153 6.58 -14.50 -0.75
CA SER A 153 7.67 -14.10 -1.64
C SER A 153 7.46 -12.71 -2.22
N ILE A 154 8.50 -12.16 -2.82
CA ILE A 154 8.41 -10.99 -3.69
C ILE A 154 8.72 -11.46 -5.10
N ALA A 155 7.77 -11.28 -6.00
CA ALA A 155 7.95 -11.52 -7.44
C ALA A 155 8.39 -10.24 -8.15
N VAL A 156 9.14 -10.40 -9.24
CA VAL A 156 9.67 -9.30 -10.07
C VAL A 156 9.27 -9.51 -11.51
N PHE A 157 8.80 -8.43 -12.14
CA PHE A 157 8.38 -8.38 -13.53
C PHE A 157 9.05 -7.20 -14.23
N ASP A 158 9.25 -7.30 -15.52
CA ASP A 158 9.65 -6.17 -16.35
C ASP A 158 8.48 -5.15 -16.53
N ALA A 159 8.76 -4.06 -17.24
CA ALA A 159 7.78 -3.00 -17.50
C ALA A 159 6.59 -3.46 -18.37
N GLU A 160 6.75 -4.53 -19.13
CA GLU A 160 5.76 -5.18 -19.97
C GLU A 160 4.95 -6.24 -19.23
N GLY A 161 5.30 -6.54 -17.95
CA GLY A 161 4.64 -7.54 -17.11
C GLY A 161 5.14 -8.98 -17.34
N THR A 162 6.29 -9.14 -17.99
CA THR A 162 6.94 -10.45 -18.15
C THR A 162 7.64 -10.83 -16.82
N PRO A 163 7.46 -12.04 -16.31
CA PRO A 163 8.12 -12.44 -15.07
C PRO A 163 9.62 -12.57 -15.26
N LEU A 164 10.39 -11.83 -14.46
CA LEU A 164 11.85 -11.97 -14.35
C LEU A 164 12.22 -12.99 -13.27
N ALA A 165 11.53 -12.95 -12.13
CA ALA A 165 11.68 -13.93 -11.06
C ALA A 165 10.40 -13.96 -10.21
N LEU A 166 9.71 -15.09 -10.14
CA LEU A 166 8.48 -15.23 -9.34
C LEU A 166 8.76 -15.36 -7.83
N ARG A 167 10.00 -15.67 -7.46
CA ARG A 167 10.47 -15.84 -6.08
C ARG A 167 11.83 -15.15 -5.92
N PHE A 168 11.87 -13.86 -6.21
CA PHE A 168 13.09 -13.06 -6.11
C PHE A 168 13.58 -12.92 -4.68
N ILE A 169 12.66 -12.64 -3.76
CA ILE A 169 12.92 -12.64 -2.32
C ILE A 169 12.02 -13.70 -1.70
N THR A 170 12.66 -14.64 -0.99
CA THR A 170 11.99 -15.62 -0.13
C THR A 170 12.62 -15.52 1.25
N ASP A 171 11.83 -15.16 2.24
CA ASP A 171 12.30 -14.98 3.62
C ASP A 171 11.19 -15.48 4.55
N ASP A 172 11.44 -16.60 5.23
CA ASP A 172 10.46 -17.25 6.11
C ASP A 172 10.03 -16.35 7.28
N ALA A 173 10.86 -15.35 7.61
CA ALA A 173 10.52 -14.34 8.61
C ALA A 173 9.58 -13.24 8.10
N VAL A 174 9.10 -13.30 6.86
CA VAL A 174 8.27 -12.26 6.22
C VAL A 174 6.93 -12.81 5.78
N SER A 175 5.86 -12.11 6.17
CA SER A 175 4.54 -12.21 5.53
C SER A 175 4.29 -10.89 4.77
N PRO A 176 4.72 -10.79 3.51
CA PRO A 176 4.78 -9.51 2.81
C PRO A 176 3.40 -8.95 2.54
N LEU A 177 3.19 -7.65 2.82
CA LEU A 177 1.92 -6.99 2.55
C LEU A 177 2.04 -5.83 1.58
N ASP A 178 2.85 -4.81 1.87
CA ASP A 178 3.06 -3.67 0.98
C ASP A 178 4.54 -3.47 0.68
N LEU A 179 4.80 -2.79 -0.42
CA LEU A 179 6.13 -2.52 -0.94
C LEU A 179 6.29 -1.03 -1.22
N ALA A 180 7.52 -0.53 -1.03
CA ALA A 180 7.93 0.78 -1.51
C ALA A 180 9.35 0.70 -2.09
N ILE A 181 9.64 1.52 -3.10
CA ILE A 181 11.00 1.73 -3.55
C ILE A 181 11.60 2.86 -2.73
N ALA A 182 12.72 2.59 -2.10
CA ALA A 182 13.44 3.55 -1.26
C ALA A 182 14.23 4.56 -2.11
N PRO A 183 14.60 5.72 -1.55
CA PRO A 183 15.43 6.71 -2.25
C PRO A 183 16.79 6.19 -2.72
N ASN A 184 17.34 5.17 -2.08
CA ASN A 184 18.57 4.48 -2.50
C ASN A 184 18.33 3.38 -3.55
N GLY A 185 17.08 3.21 -4.01
CA GLY A 185 16.67 2.21 -4.99
C GLY A 185 16.33 0.82 -4.41
N ASN A 186 16.54 0.57 -3.13
CA ASN A 186 16.23 -0.69 -2.47
C ASN A 186 14.72 -0.91 -2.31
N ILE A 187 14.34 -2.14 -2.00
CA ILE A 187 12.95 -2.54 -1.80
C ILE A 187 12.65 -2.55 -0.30
N ILE A 188 11.61 -1.80 0.11
CA ILE A 188 11.09 -1.84 1.46
C ILE A 188 9.83 -2.70 1.47
N VAL A 189 9.74 -3.60 2.44
CA VAL A 189 8.63 -4.57 2.58
C VAL A 189 8.05 -4.46 3.97
N SER A 190 6.74 -4.28 4.09
CA SER A 190 6.05 -4.48 5.36
C SER A 190 5.70 -5.96 5.53
N SER A 191 5.98 -6.49 6.72
CA SER A 191 5.64 -7.85 7.12
C SER A 191 4.57 -7.79 8.19
N GLU A 192 3.37 -8.17 7.83
CA GLU A 192 2.26 -8.16 8.77
C GLU A 192 2.26 -9.42 9.67
N PHE A 193 1.13 -9.68 10.29
CA PHE A 193 0.86 -10.84 11.11
C PHE A 193 1.24 -12.17 10.40
N PRO A 194 1.83 -13.15 11.11
CA PRO A 194 2.27 -14.43 10.53
C PRO A 194 1.11 -15.35 10.15
N PHE A 195 0.29 -14.91 9.20
CA PHE A 195 -0.81 -15.70 8.67
C PHE A 195 -0.25 -16.86 7.84
N ARG A 196 -0.45 -18.10 8.31
CA ARG A 196 0.09 -19.32 7.69
C ARG A 196 1.61 -19.33 7.46
N ALA A 197 2.32 -18.46 8.18
CA ALA A 197 3.79 -18.38 8.15
C ALA A 197 4.29 -18.27 9.59
N PRO A 198 4.46 -19.40 10.32
CA PRO A 198 4.73 -19.38 11.75
C PRO A 198 6.03 -18.67 12.14
N ASP A 199 6.99 -18.61 11.21
CA ASP A 199 8.27 -17.95 11.43
C ASP A 199 8.28 -16.47 11.04
N ALA A 200 7.19 -15.95 10.43
CA ALA A 200 7.10 -14.55 10.07
C ALA A 200 6.99 -13.66 11.31
N VAL A 201 7.69 -12.53 11.27
CA VAL A 201 7.70 -11.54 12.33
C VAL A 201 7.20 -10.20 11.82
N THR A 202 6.43 -9.52 12.67
CA THR A 202 5.98 -8.14 12.41
C THR A 202 7.19 -7.21 12.33
N SER A 203 7.45 -6.68 11.13
CA SER A 203 8.61 -5.81 10.88
C SER A 203 8.44 -5.04 9.56
N ILE A 204 9.34 -4.11 9.33
CA ILE A 204 9.60 -3.53 8.01
C ILE A 204 11.02 -3.94 7.66
N ARG A 205 11.25 -4.36 6.42
CA ARG A 205 12.55 -4.85 5.98
C ARG A 205 12.99 -4.16 4.70
N GLU A 206 14.27 -3.86 4.61
CA GLU A 206 14.93 -3.36 3.41
C GLU A 206 15.72 -4.48 2.76
N TYR A 207 15.51 -4.68 1.47
CA TYR A 207 16.24 -5.64 0.66
C TYR A 207 16.97 -4.94 -0.48
N ASP A 208 18.19 -5.40 -0.75
CA ASP A 208 18.94 -4.96 -1.91
C ASP A 208 18.20 -5.34 -3.20
N ARG A 209 17.96 -4.36 -4.05
CA ARG A 209 17.16 -4.52 -5.26
C ARG A 209 17.83 -5.46 -6.29
N SER A 210 19.14 -5.55 -6.30
CA SER A 210 19.89 -6.34 -7.28
C SER A 210 20.04 -7.80 -6.89
N THR A 211 20.11 -8.08 -5.59
CA THR A 211 20.43 -9.41 -5.06
C THR A 211 19.28 -10.06 -4.30
N GLY A 212 18.28 -9.27 -3.86
CA GLY A 212 17.22 -9.74 -2.96
C GLY A 212 17.69 -9.99 -1.53
N SER A 213 18.93 -9.63 -1.18
CA SER A 213 19.49 -9.85 0.14
C SER A 213 18.95 -8.86 1.17
N LEU A 214 18.68 -9.30 2.39
CA LEU A 214 18.28 -8.44 3.50
C LEU A 214 19.40 -7.45 3.84
N VAL A 215 19.08 -6.16 3.84
CA VAL A 215 19.98 -5.07 4.22
C VAL A 215 19.81 -4.70 5.69
N ARG A 216 18.56 -4.47 6.13
CA ARG A 216 18.23 -4.12 7.52
C ARG A 216 16.75 -4.33 7.84
N VAL A 217 16.46 -4.25 9.14
CA VAL A 217 15.12 -4.35 9.70
C VAL A 217 14.79 -3.06 10.45
N PHE A 218 13.60 -2.53 10.22
CA PHE A 218 13.02 -1.43 10.98
C PHE A 218 11.98 -2.00 11.92
N ALA A 219 12.09 -1.67 13.19
CA ALA A 219 11.12 -2.02 14.20
C ALA A 219 11.12 -0.97 15.33
N PRO A 220 9.99 -0.69 15.96
CA PRO A 220 9.96 0.15 17.12
C PRO A 220 10.64 -0.56 18.33
N PRO A 221 11.01 0.17 19.37
CA PRO A 221 11.51 -0.42 20.60
C PRO A 221 10.50 -1.39 21.23
N SER A 222 11.01 -2.33 22.03
CA SER A 222 10.17 -3.24 22.80
C SER A 222 9.17 -2.46 23.68
N GLY A 223 7.90 -2.91 23.67
CA GLY A 223 6.80 -2.26 24.40
C GLY A 223 5.99 -1.25 23.58
N VAL A 224 6.47 -0.83 22.41
CA VAL A 224 5.68 -0.05 21.47
C VAL A 224 4.84 -0.99 20.60
N GLY A 225 3.51 -0.81 20.60
CA GLY A 225 2.61 -1.65 19.82
C GLY A 225 2.85 -1.50 18.32
N PHE A 226 3.25 -2.58 17.67
CA PHE A 226 3.47 -2.63 16.22
C PHE A 226 2.72 -3.82 15.64
N HIS A 227 1.44 -3.62 15.39
CA HIS A 227 0.54 -4.68 14.96
C HIS A 227 0.12 -4.47 13.51
N GLN A 228 0.30 -5.48 12.69
CA GLN A 228 -0.16 -5.49 11.30
C GLN A 228 0.35 -4.28 10.49
N PRO A 229 1.68 -4.06 10.38
CA PRO A 229 2.21 -3.03 9.47
C PRO A 229 1.80 -3.33 8.04
N ARG A 230 1.28 -2.31 7.37
CA ARG A 230 0.68 -2.43 6.04
C ARG A 230 1.26 -1.41 5.08
N GLY A 231 0.52 -0.34 4.79
CA GLY A 231 0.93 0.65 3.80
C GLY A 231 2.23 1.37 4.16
N LEU A 232 3.14 1.43 3.20
CA LEU A 232 4.47 2.06 3.30
C LEU A 232 4.53 3.28 2.40
N ARG A 233 5.04 4.42 2.91
CA ARG A 233 5.32 5.61 2.08
C ARG A 233 6.50 6.40 2.65
N PHE A 234 7.25 7.02 1.75
CA PHE A 234 8.20 8.05 2.14
C PHE A 234 7.48 9.39 2.28
N GLY A 235 7.74 10.06 3.39
CA GLY A 235 7.22 11.40 3.67
C GLY A 235 7.96 12.51 2.92
N PRO A 236 7.44 13.73 2.93
CA PRO A 236 8.10 14.89 2.33
C PRO A 236 9.42 15.27 3.04
N ASP A 237 9.64 14.75 4.22
CA ASP A 237 10.82 14.89 5.07
C ASP A 237 11.88 13.79 4.82
N GLY A 238 11.59 12.85 3.92
CA GLY A 238 12.45 11.72 3.59
C GLY A 238 12.39 10.55 4.58
N HIS A 239 11.57 10.64 5.61
CA HIS A 239 11.37 9.53 6.54
C HIS A 239 10.45 8.45 5.96
N LEU A 240 10.66 7.22 6.42
CA LEU A 240 9.79 6.09 6.10
C LEU A 240 8.61 6.05 7.06
N TYR A 241 7.41 6.08 6.51
CA TYR A 241 6.15 5.95 7.26
C TYR A 241 5.50 4.60 6.98
N CYS A 242 4.99 4.00 8.04
CA CYS A 242 4.23 2.76 7.95
C CYS A 242 2.92 2.90 8.71
N VAL A 243 1.82 2.67 8.03
CA VAL A 243 0.54 2.51 8.71
C VAL A 243 0.42 1.09 9.24
N ALA A 244 0.08 0.97 10.52
CA ALA A 244 -0.23 -0.26 11.18
C ALA A 244 -1.68 -0.26 11.67
N ARG A 245 -2.09 -1.27 12.44
CA ARG A 245 -3.49 -1.43 12.84
C ARG A 245 -4.05 -0.19 13.55
N ASP A 246 -3.31 0.37 14.50
CA ASP A 246 -3.81 1.43 15.39
C ASP A 246 -2.96 2.70 15.36
N ASN A 247 -1.96 2.76 14.47
CA ASN A 247 -1.04 3.88 14.40
C ASN A 247 -0.41 4.08 13.01
N VAL A 248 0.24 5.23 12.83
CA VAL A 248 1.19 5.51 11.75
C VAL A 248 2.54 5.80 12.39
N MET A 249 3.50 4.97 12.10
CA MET A 249 4.86 5.07 12.64
C MET A 249 5.80 5.72 11.65
N ALA A 250 6.79 6.46 12.16
CA ALA A 250 7.86 7.06 11.38
C ALA A 250 9.23 6.50 11.78
N PHE A 251 10.07 6.29 10.77
CA PHE A 251 11.45 5.83 10.93
C PHE A 251 12.39 6.74 10.14
N ASP A 252 13.52 7.10 10.73
CA ASP A 252 14.60 7.71 9.99
C ASP A 252 15.17 6.68 9.00
N PHE A 253 15.06 6.99 7.71
CA PHE A 253 15.51 6.03 6.70
C PHE A 253 17.03 5.93 6.65
N ALA A 254 17.79 6.94 7.05
CA ALA A 254 19.24 6.94 6.95
C ALA A 254 19.88 5.89 7.91
N ASP A 255 19.39 5.83 9.14
CA ASP A 255 19.95 4.96 10.19
C ASP A 255 18.99 3.85 10.68
N GLY A 256 17.73 3.87 10.24
CA GLY A 256 16.70 2.90 10.63
C GLY A 256 16.04 3.19 11.98
N ARG A 257 16.36 4.33 12.62
CA ARG A 257 15.89 4.68 13.94
C ARG A 257 14.39 4.98 13.96
N PHE A 258 13.69 4.41 14.92
CA PHE A 258 12.30 4.74 15.22
C PHE A 258 12.17 6.18 15.72
N LEU A 259 11.33 6.98 15.07
CA LEU A 259 11.09 8.39 15.39
C LEU A 259 9.86 8.60 16.27
N GLY A 260 8.94 7.64 16.28
CA GLY A 260 7.72 7.70 17.06
C GLY A 260 6.48 7.27 16.27
N SER A 261 5.36 7.18 16.98
CA SER A 261 4.04 7.09 16.38
C SER A 261 3.55 8.52 16.09
N VAL A 262 3.38 8.84 14.82
CA VAL A 262 2.89 10.17 14.41
C VAL A 262 1.38 10.25 14.57
N VAL A 263 0.67 9.16 14.24
CA VAL A 263 -0.76 9.02 14.50
C VAL A 263 -0.95 7.86 15.45
N GLU A 264 -1.74 8.06 16.50
CA GLU A 264 -2.23 7.00 17.38
C GLU A 264 -3.76 7.11 17.45
N MET A 265 -4.43 6.10 16.97
CA MET A 265 -5.89 6.09 16.89
C MET A 265 -6.42 4.67 17.09
N PRO A 266 -6.99 4.35 18.25
CA PRO A 266 -7.62 3.06 18.51
C PRO A 266 -8.63 2.71 17.40
N ARG A 267 -8.59 1.46 16.93
CA ARG A 267 -9.47 0.98 15.86
C ARG A 267 -9.24 1.66 14.49
N LEU A 268 -8.07 2.25 14.27
CA LEU A 268 -7.74 2.83 12.96
C LEU A 268 -7.89 1.78 11.85
N ASN A 269 -7.50 0.53 12.12
CA ASN A 269 -7.44 -0.54 11.13
C ASN A 269 -6.86 -0.04 9.80
N GLY A 270 -5.73 0.66 9.91
CA GLY A 270 -5.10 1.39 8.81
C GLY A 270 -4.64 0.44 7.69
N GLN A 271 -4.82 0.85 6.43
CA GLN A 271 -4.44 0.04 5.27
C GLN A 271 -3.37 0.72 4.42
N ALA A 272 -3.52 2.00 4.15
CA ALA A 272 -2.59 2.79 3.36
C ALA A 272 -2.45 4.19 3.93
N VAL A 273 -1.30 4.82 3.68
CA VAL A 273 -0.97 6.19 4.08
C VAL A 273 -0.40 6.95 2.90
N VAL A 274 -0.75 8.23 2.77
CA VAL A 274 -0.13 9.15 1.82
C VAL A 274 -0.03 10.56 2.41
N PHE A 275 0.85 11.37 1.81
CA PHE A 275 0.99 12.80 2.10
C PHE A 275 0.36 13.60 0.97
N PHE A 276 -0.69 14.32 1.28
CA PHE A 276 -1.48 15.04 0.29
C PHE A 276 -1.52 16.57 0.59
N PRO A 277 -1.58 17.45 -0.42
CA PRO A 277 -1.70 18.88 -0.18
C PRO A 277 -2.91 19.21 0.68
N LEU A 278 -2.78 20.23 1.53
CA LEU A 278 -3.95 20.85 2.15
C LEU A 278 -4.69 21.66 1.09
N ARG A 279 -6.00 21.76 1.25
CA ARG A 279 -6.79 22.78 0.57
C ARG A 279 -6.16 24.15 0.89
N THR A 280 -5.77 24.87 -0.14
CA THR A 280 -5.55 26.33 -0.06
C THR A 280 -6.89 26.97 -0.42
N ASP A 281 -7.54 27.56 0.56
CA ASP A 281 -8.74 28.39 0.37
C ASP A 281 -8.42 29.56 -0.55
#